data_fc3a29182b2d7af81bf1c59b4701997e
#
_entry.id   fc3a29182b2d7af81bf1c59b4701997e
#
_cell.length_a   1.000
_cell.length_b   1.000
_cell.length_c   1.000
_cell.angle_alpha   90.00
_cell.angle_beta   90.00
_cell.angle_gamma   90.00
#
_symmetry.space_group_name_H-M   'P 1'
#
loop_
_entity.id
_entity.type
_entity.pdbx_description
1 polymer ?
#
loop_
_entity_poly.entity_id
_entity_poly.type
_entity_poly.pdbx_seq_one_letter_code
_entity_poly.pdbx_strand_id
1 'polypeptide(L)'
;IHSNIALASLMRQAINKAGLPLDAVQMAENTSREEAERMMQLNGYIDVLIPRGGAGLINNVIKNATVPVIETGAGNCHVYVDYNADVDMAVNIINNAKTSRPSVCNAAETLLVHKDIAASALPKIKAKLDESNVELRGCPETVKLLGGAVVPASDEDYYTEYNDYILAVKVVASVDEAIEHINKYNTKHSEAIVTKDYANAQKFLDSIDAAAVYVTASTRFTDGELFGL
;
A
#
# COMPACT_ATOMS: atom_id res chain seq x y z
N ILE A 1 -24.23 3.50 4.74
CA ILE A 1 -25.40 2.65 4.45
C ILE A 1 -26.36 3.36 3.48
N HIS A 2 -26.89 4.55 3.77
CA HIS A 2 -27.84 5.26 2.89
C HIS A 2 -27.32 5.46 1.45
N SER A 3 -26.06 5.85 1.29
CA SER A 3 -25.43 5.99 -0.04
C SER A 3 -25.39 4.66 -0.80
N ASN A 4 -25.08 3.56 -0.10
CA ASN A 4 -25.05 2.22 -0.73
C ASN A 4 -26.45 1.78 -1.18
N ILE A 5 -27.48 2.04 -0.39
CA ILE A 5 -28.88 1.76 -0.77
C ILE A 5 -29.27 2.53 -2.02
N ALA A 6 -28.96 3.83 -2.08
CA ALA A 6 -29.25 4.67 -3.25
C ALA A 6 -28.49 4.18 -4.49
N LEU A 7 -27.20 3.84 -4.38
CA LEU A 7 -26.40 3.29 -5.47
C LEU A 7 -26.94 1.95 -5.96
N ALA A 8 -27.22 1.01 -5.05
CA ALA A 8 -27.79 -0.29 -5.42
C ALA A 8 -29.13 -0.13 -6.16
N SER A 9 -30.00 0.79 -5.69
CA SER A 9 -31.27 1.08 -6.36
C SER A 9 -31.06 1.62 -7.77
N LEU A 10 -30.13 2.55 -7.99
CA LEU A 10 -29.82 3.08 -9.31
C LEU A 10 -29.22 2.01 -10.24
N MET A 11 -28.33 1.17 -9.72
CA MET A 11 -27.76 0.04 -10.48
C MET A 11 -28.86 -0.94 -10.93
N ARG A 12 -29.78 -1.32 -10.02
CA ARG A 12 -30.89 -2.19 -10.37
C ARG A 12 -31.81 -1.59 -11.44
N GLN A 13 -32.08 -0.29 -11.39
CA GLN A 13 -32.86 0.40 -12.44
C GLN A 13 -32.13 0.39 -13.78
N ALA A 14 -30.80 0.64 -13.79
CA ALA A 14 -30.00 0.59 -15.02
C ALA A 14 -29.94 -0.81 -15.64
N ILE A 15 -29.74 -1.84 -14.80
CA ILE A 15 -29.72 -3.25 -15.20
C ILE A 15 -31.07 -3.65 -15.82
N ASN A 16 -32.17 -3.29 -15.19
CA ASN A 16 -33.51 -3.57 -15.72
C ASN A 16 -33.75 -2.90 -17.08
N LYS A 17 -33.32 -1.65 -17.25
CA LYS A 17 -33.41 -0.94 -18.56
C LYS A 17 -32.56 -1.61 -19.64
N ALA A 18 -31.46 -2.28 -19.27
CA ALA A 18 -30.61 -3.04 -20.17
C ALA A 18 -31.14 -4.46 -20.46
N GLY A 19 -32.30 -4.84 -19.92
CA GLY A 19 -32.92 -6.16 -20.13
C GLY A 19 -32.29 -7.29 -19.32
N LEU A 20 -31.54 -6.97 -18.27
CA LEU A 20 -30.95 -7.96 -17.36
C LEU A 20 -31.83 -8.18 -16.11
N PRO A 21 -31.70 -9.33 -15.43
CA PRO A 21 -32.46 -9.61 -14.23
C PRO A 21 -32.20 -8.60 -13.11
N LEU A 22 -33.26 -8.13 -12.45
CA LEU A 22 -33.16 -7.19 -11.33
C LEU A 22 -32.29 -7.70 -10.18
N ASP A 23 -32.25 -9.04 -10.01
CA ASP A 23 -31.52 -9.71 -8.94
C ASP A 23 -30.01 -9.88 -9.25
N ALA A 24 -29.55 -9.42 -10.41
CA ALA A 24 -28.12 -9.39 -10.74
C ALA A 24 -27.32 -8.48 -9.79
N VAL A 25 -27.97 -7.48 -9.17
CA VAL A 25 -27.42 -6.65 -8.10
C VAL A 25 -28.34 -6.69 -6.90
N GLN A 26 -27.82 -7.14 -5.78
CA GLN A 26 -28.55 -7.22 -4.51
C GLN A 26 -27.79 -6.49 -3.41
N MET A 27 -28.51 -6.11 -2.36
CA MET A 27 -27.95 -5.54 -1.16
C MET A 27 -28.66 -6.11 0.04
N ALA A 28 -27.91 -6.54 1.07
CA ALA A 28 -28.47 -6.99 2.32
C ALA A 28 -29.20 -5.82 3.02
N GLU A 29 -30.47 -6.02 3.37
CA GLU A 29 -31.30 -5.02 4.05
C GLU A 29 -30.89 -4.89 5.53
N ASN A 30 -30.57 -6.03 6.16
CA ASN A 30 -30.11 -6.07 7.54
C ASN A 30 -28.57 -5.86 7.58
N THR A 31 -28.13 -4.82 8.29
CA THR A 31 -26.73 -4.44 8.42
C THR A 31 -26.12 -4.83 9.76
N SER A 32 -26.76 -5.75 10.49
CA SER A 32 -26.25 -6.24 11.77
C SER A 32 -24.96 -7.07 11.57
N ARG A 33 -24.15 -7.17 12.62
CA ARG A 33 -22.95 -8.03 12.62
C ARG A 33 -23.32 -9.51 12.48
N GLU A 34 -24.40 -9.90 13.09
CA GLU A 34 -24.92 -11.27 13.04
C GLU A 34 -25.28 -11.69 11.60
N GLU A 35 -25.90 -10.80 10.82
CA GLU A 35 -26.22 -11.07 9.43
C GLU A 35 -24.97 -11.14 8.55
N ALA A 36 -23.97 -10.29 8.82
CA ALA A 36 -22.68 -10.38 8.15
C ALA A 36 -21.96 -11.71 8.44
N GLU A 37 -22.03 -12.22 9.67
CA GLU A 37 -21.48 -13.53 10.05
C GLU A 37 -22.23 -14.68 9.36
N ARG A 38 -23.56 -14.59 9.25
CA ARG A 38 -24.36 -15.58 8.50
C ARG A 38 -23.95 -15.60 7.02
N MET A 39 -23.74 -14.45 6.38
CA MET A 39 -23.27 -14.38 4.99
C MET A 39 -21.93 -15.11 4.79
N MET A 40 -21.02 -15.07 5.76
CA MET A 40 -19.73 -15.76 5.69
C MET A 40 -19.85 -17.29 5.61
N GLN A 41 -21.02 -17.83 5.97
CA GLN A 41 -21.29 -19.27 6.06
C GLN A 41 -22.29 -19.78 5.01
N LEU A 42 -22.74 -18.94 4.08
CA LEU A 42 -23.73 -19.27 3.06
C LEU A 42 -23.12 -20.05 1.88
N ASN A 43 -22.50 -21.20 2.17
CA ASN A 43 -22.01 -22.11 1.14
C ASN A 43 -23.15 -22.57 0.21
N GLY A 44 -22.88 -22.61 -1.08
CA GLY A 44 -23.87 -22.99 -2.10
C GLY A 44 -24.81 -21.85 -2.52
N TYR A 45 -24.76 -20.69 -1.83
CA TYR A 45 -25.46 -19.47 -2.22
C TYR A 45 -24.47 -18.35 -2.60
N ILE A 46 -23.29 -18.33 -1.96
CA ILE A 46 -22.21 -17.36 -2.23
C ILE A 46 -20.99 -18.15 -2.68
N ASP A 47 -20.45 -17.81 -3.83
CA ASP A 47 -19.27 -18.45 -4.42
C ASP A 47 -17.97 -17.88 -3.84
N VAL A 48 -17.92 -16.57 -3.57
CA VAL A 48 -16.75 -15.88 -3.05
C VAL A 48 -17.12 -14.64 -2.25
N LEU A 49 -16.37 -14.39 -1.18
CA LEU A 49 -16.42 -13.16 -0.38
C LEU A 49 -15.20 -12.28 -0.66
N ILE A 50 -15.44 -10.99 -0.86
CA ILE A 50 -14.39 -9.98 -1.03
C ILE A 50 -14.60 -8.93 0.06
N PRO A 51 -14.02 -9.11 1.26
CA PRO A 51 -14.20 -8.18 2.36
C PRO A 51 -13.51 -6.84 2.07
N ARG A 52 -14.20 -5.75 2.39
CA ARG A 52 -13.66 -4.38 2.32
C ARG A 52 -13.87 -3.72 3.67
N GLY A 53 -12.79 -3.23 4.28
CA GLY A 53 -12.82 -2.55 5.57
C GLY A 53 -11.48 -2.61 6.29
N GLY A 54 -11.45 -2.22 7.55
CA GLY A 54 -10.23 -2.27 8.36
C GLY A 54 -9.79 -3.70 8.71
N ALA A 55 -8.53 -3.85 9.12
CA ALA A 55 -7.89 -5.14 9.43
C ALA A 55 -8.72 -6.04 10.37
N GLY A 56 -9.43 -5.46 11.34
CA GLY A 56 -10.30 -6.22 12.26
C GLY A 56 -11.44 -6.95 11.54
N LEU A 57 -12.08 -6.31 10.56
CA LEU A 57 -13.13 -6.95 9.75
C LEU A 57 -12.55 -8.05 8.86
N ILE A 58 -11.46 -7.74 8.15
CA ILE A 58 -10.80 -8.69 7.25
C ILE A 58 -10.36 -9.93 8.01
N ASN A 59 -9.67 -9.76 9.14
CA ASN A 59 -9.26 -10.86 10.01
C ASN A 59 -10.45 -11.69 10.54
N ASN A 60 -11.59 -11.04 10.86
CA ASN A 60 -12.79 -11.74 11.28
C ASN A 60 -13.35 -12.61 10.16
N VAL A 61 -13.42 -12.07 8.93
CA VAL A 61 -13.89 -12.84 7.75
C VAL A 61 -12.98 -14.04 7.49
N ILE A 62 -11.64 -13.83 7.44
CA ILE A 62 -10.68 -14.91 7.18
C ILE A 62 -10.81 -16.05 8.20
N LYS A 63 -11.01 -15.71 9.48
CA LYS A 63 -11.10 -16.71 10.56
C LYS A 63 -12.42 -17.48 10.58
N ASN A 64 -13.52 -16.86 10.18
CA ASN A 64 -14.86 -17.39 10.43
C ASN A 64 -15.64 -17.75 9.14
N ALA A 65 -15.18 -17.30 7.97
CA ALA A 65 -15.84 -17.65 6.73
C ALA A 65 -15.59 -19.12 6.35
N THR A 66 -16.66 -19.78 5.92
CA THR A 66 -16.60 -21.09 5.27
C THR A 66 -16.75 -20.97 3.74
N VAL A 67 -17.24 -19.83 3.26
CA VAL A 67 -17.24 -19.45 1.85
C VAL A 67 -15.81 -19.01 1.48
N PRO A 68 -15.29 -19.33 0.27
CA PRO A 68 -14.00 -18.85 -0.19
C PRO A 68 -13.85 -17.32 -0.08
N VAL A 69 -12.70 -16.85 0.38
CA VAL A 69 -12.43 -15.42 0.62
C VAL A 69 -11.28 -14.96 -0.27
N ILE A 70 -11.49 -13.86 -0.98
CA ILE A 70 -10.40 -13.08 -1.59
C ILE A 70 -10.15 -11.89 -0.67
N GLU A 71 -9.10 -11.97 0.13
CA GLU A 71 -8.75 -10.89 1.04
C GLU A 71 -8.09 -9.72 0.31
N THR A 72 -8.40 -8.52 0.77
CA THR A 72 -7.68 -7.31 0.38
C THR A 72 -6.79 -6.92 1.56
N GLY A 73 -5.49 -7.13 1.42
CA GLY A 73 -4.52 -6.81 2.46
C GLY A 73 -4.37 -5.29 2.69
N ALA A 74 -3.78 -4.94 3.83
CA ALA A 74 -3.24 -3.61 4.05
C ALA A 74 -2.06 -3.37 3.10
N GLY A 75 -1.80 -2.13 2.72
CA GLY A 75 -0.73 -1.77 1.80
C GLY A 75 0.44 -1.08 2.50
N ASN A 76 1.33 -1.82 3.16
CA ASN A 76 2.57 -1.24 3.69
C ASN A 76 3.68 -1.36 2.64
N CYS A 77 3.68 -0.41 1.69
CA CYS A 77 4.57 -0.42 0.53
C CYS A 77 5.86 0.36 0.79
N HIS A 78 6.97 -0.12 0.22
CA HIS A 78 8.27 0.48 0.38
C HIS A 78 8.84 0.98 -0.96
N VAL A 79 9.65 2.03 -0.87
CA VAL A 79 10.53 2.45 -1.96
C VAL A 79 11.96 2.49 -1.44
N TYR A 80 12.86 1.76 -2.09
CA TYR A 80 14.28 1.77 -1.78
C TYR A 80 15.06 2.60 -2.80
N VAL A 81 15.82 3.56 -2.33
CA VAL A 81 16.73 4.40 -3.14
C VAL A 81 18.14 3.88 -2.95
N ASP A 82 18.67 3.23 -3.99
CA ASP A 82 19.97 2.57 -3.99
C ASP A 82 21.14 3.57 -4.14
N TYR A 83 22.37 3.11 -3.87
CA TYR A 83 23.60 3.93 -3.80
C TYR A 83 23.91 4.76 -5.06
N ASN A 84 23.51 4.28 -6.24
CA ASN A 84 23.75 4.94 -7.53
C ASN A 84 22.46 5.46 -8.20
N ALA A 85 21.39 5.59 -7.45
CA ALA A 85 20.12 6.08 -7.95
C ALA A 85 20.24 7.50 -8.51
N ASP A 86 19.41 7.82 -9.50
CA ASP A 86 19.16 9.18 -9.89
C ASP A 86 18.32 9.88 -8.82
N VAL A 87 18.94 10.82 -8.12
CA VAL A 87 18.29 11.47 -6.97
C VAL A 87 17.04 12.25 -7.37
N ASP A 88 17.06 12.94 -8.50
CA ASP A 88 15.92 13.76 -8.92
C ASP A 88 14.77 12.87 -9.38
N MET A 89 15.06 11.72 -9.99
CA MET A 89 14.07 10.69 -10.29
C MET A 89 13.52 10.06 -9.02
N ALA A 90 14.36 9.74 -8.04
CA ALA A 90 13.93 9.21 -6.74
C ALA A 90 12.99 10.19 -6.03
N VAL A 91 13.29 11.49 -6.01
CA VAL A 91 12.41 12.54 -5.48
C VAL A 91 11.03 12.51 -6.13
N ASN A 92 10.96 12.40 -7.45
CA ASN A 92 9.69 12.36 -8.18
C ASN A 92 8.90 11.08 -7.90
N ILE A 93 9.57 9.92 -7.87
CA ILE A 93 8.95 8.63 -7.56
C ILE A 93 8.37 8.63 -6.15
N ILE A 94 9.15 9.04 -5.14
CA ILE A 94 8.71 9.10 -3.74
C ILE A 94 7.56 10.08 -3.57
N ASN A 95 7.66 11.27 -4.15
CA ASN A 95 6.58 12.25 -4.09
C ASN A 95 5.29 11.67 -4.69
N ASN A 96 5.35 11.08 -5.88
CA ASN A 96 4.19 10.43 -6.48
C ASN A 96 3.65 9.28 -5.62
N ALA A 97 4.54 8.40 -5.14
CA ALA A 97 4.16 7.23 -4.36
C ALA A 97 3.46 7.59 -3.04
N LYS A 98 3.85 8.71 -2.40
CA LYS A 98 3.26 9.13 -1.12
C LYS A 98 2.11 10.12 -1.27
N THR A 99 2.23 11.11 -2.18
CA THR A 99 1.34 12.28 -2.13
C THR A 99 0.19 12.25 -3.13
N SER A 100 0.24 11.44 -4.18
CA SER A 100 -0.82 11.40 -5.19
C SER A 100 -2.16 10.93 -4.60
N ARG A 101 -2.15 9.99 -3.66
CA ARG A 101 -3.31 9.54 -2.89
C ARG A 101 -2.83 8.71 -1.70
N PRO A 102 -2.63 9.30 -0.51
CA PRO A 102 -2.00 8.62 0.62
C PRO A 102 -2.83 7.48 1.22
N SER A 103 -4.16 7.48 1.04
CA SER A 103 -5.08 6.52 1.64
C SER A 103 -5.38 5.28 0.80
N VAL A 104 -4.54 4.96 -0.19
CA VAL A 104 -4.69 3.74 -1.00
C VAL A 104 -3.59 2.73 -0.69
N CYS A 105 -3.92 1.46 -0.86
CA CYS A 105 -3.07 0.32 -0.47
C CYS A 105 -1.69 0.25 -1.16
N ASN A 106 -1.49 0.94 -2.28
CA ASN A 106 -0.19 1.03 -2.97
C ASN A 106 0.53 2.36 -2.76
N ALA A 107 0.08 3.22 -1.84
CA ALA A 107 0.85 4.38 -1.42
C ALA A 107 2.10 3.93 -0.65
N ALA A 108 3.22 4.65 -0.82
CA ALA A 108 4.41 4.34 -0.03
C ALA A 108 4.21 4.71 1.44
N GLU A 109 4.55 3.80 2.34
CA GLU A 109 4.52 4.00 3.79
C GLU A 109 5.92 4.05 4.38
N THR A 110 6.90 3.43 3.71
CA THR A 110 8.31 3.45 4.11
C THR A 110 9.24 3.78 2.95
N LEU A 111 10.18 4.68 3.20
CA LEU A 111 11.31 5.01 2.35
C LEU A 111 12.59 4.45 2.94
N LEU A 112 13.30 3.63 2.17
CA LEU A 112 14.65 3.18 2.49
C LEU A 112 15.66 3.92 1.61
N VAL A 113 16.77 4.38 2.18
CA VAL A 113 17.81 5.09 1.43
C VAL A 113 19.19 4.51 1.74
N HIS A 114 19.95 4.19 0.70
CA HIS A 114 21.31 3.70 0.89
C HIS A 114 22.19 4.76 1.57
N LYS A 115 22.99 4.35 2.54
CA LYS A 115 23.82 5.25 3.36
C LYS A 115 24.73 6.19 2.55
N ASP A 116 25.28 5.70 1.43
CA ASP A 116 26.25 6.47 0.62
C ASP A 116 25.60 7.64 -0.15
N ILE A 117 24.28 7.58 -0.37
CA ILE A 117 23.52 8.62 -1.06
C ILE A 117 22.61 9.41 -0.11
N ALA A 118 22.41 8.95 1.11
CA ALA A 118 21.46 9.51 2.07
C ALA A 118 21.67 11.01 2.32
N ALA A 119 22.93 11.44 2.49
CA ALA A 119 23.25 12.85 2.75
C ALA A 119 22.86 13.79 1.60
N SER A 120 22.86 13.32 0.36
CA SER A 120 22.47 14.09 -0.83
C SER A 120 20.99 13.94 -1.20
N ALA A 121 20.41 12.75 -0.98
CA ALA A 121 19.05 12.43 -1.38
C ALA A 121 18.01 12.90 -0.37
N LEU A 122 18.20 12.64 0.92
CA LEU A 122 17.20 12.92 1.96
C LEU A 122 16.81 14.40 2.04
N PRO A 123 17.72 15.39 1.99
CA PRO A 123 17.33 16.81 2.01
C PRO A 123 16.43 17.19 0.81
N LYS A 124 16.72 16.67 -0.39
CA LYS A 124 15.93 16.95 -1.59
C LYS A 124 14.55 16.28 -1.52
N ILE A 125 14.49 15.00 -1.08
CA ILE A 125 13.25 14.27 -0.88
C ILE A 125 12.38 14.99 0.15
N LYS A 126 12.97 15.38 1.30
CA LYS A 126 12.23 16.12 2.34
C LYS A 126 11.68 17.43 1.79
N ALA A 127 12.49 18.24 1.13
CA ALA A 127 12.04 19.51 0.57
C ALA A 127 10.84 19.35 -0.37
N LYS A 128 10.83 18.26 -1.17
CA LYS A 128 9.69 17.96 -2.06
C LYS A 128 8.45 17.50 -1.31
N LEU A 129 8.62 16.66 -0.31
CA LEU A 129 7.50 16.15 0.52
C LEU A 129 6.90 17.24 1.42
N ASP A 130 7.67 18.24 1.82
CA ASP A 130 7.21 19.40 2.58
C ASP A 130 6.18 20.23 1.81
N GLU A 131 6.23 20.26 0.47
CA GLU A 131 5.20 20.92 -0.36
C GLU A 131 3.80 20.34 -0.11
N SER A 132 3.71 19.09 0.35
CA SER A 132 2.47 18.40 0.69
C SER A 132 2.30 18.16 2.20
N ASN A 133 3.12 18.80 3.05
CA ASN A 133 3.12 18.66 4.51
C ASN A 133 3.27 17.20 4.98
N VAL A 134 4.11 16.39 4.34
CA VAL A 134 4.35 15.01 4.76
C VAL A 134 5.22 14.99 6.01
N GLU A 135 4.73 14.40 7.10
CA GLU A 135 5.51 14.12 8.31
C GLU A 135 6.49 12.97 8.03
N LEU A 136 7.77 13.19 8.34
CA LEU A 136 8.77 12.12 8.26
C LEU A 136 9.03 11.55 9.65
N ARG A 137 9.02 10.21 9.74
CA ARG A 137 9.45 9.46 10.93
C ARG A 137 10.72 8.69 10.61
N GLY A 138 11.84 9.14 11.16
CA GLY A 138 13.17 8.71 10.72
C GLY A 138 13.93 7.88 11.74
N CYS A 139 14.75 6.92 11.24
CA CYS A 139 15.77 6.27 12.06
C CYS A 139 16.80 7.30 12.60
N PRO A 140 17.66 6.93 13.57
CA PRO A 140 18.65 7.86 14.13
C PRO A 140 19.51 8.56 13.08
N GLU A 141 19.91 7.86 12.02
CA GLU A 141 20.72 8.42 10.92
C GLU A 141 19.92 9.46 10.13
N THR A 142 18.64 9.19 9.86
CA THR A 142 17.75 10.15 9.18
C THR A 142 17.56 11.41 10.03
N VAL A 143 17.31 11.25 11.34
CA VAL A 143 17.19 12.38 12.28
C VAL A 143 18.48 13.18 12.32
N LYS A 144 19.64 12.52 12.34
CA LYS A 144 20.95 13.19 12.32
C LYS A 144 21.17 14.01 11.05
N LEU A 145 20.73 13.53 9.89
CA LEU A 145 20.91 14.21 8.60
C LEU A 145 19.92 15.36 8.40
N LEU A 146 18.68 15.23 8.86
CA LEU A 146 17.61 16.19 8.60
C LEU A 146 17.25 17.08 9.81
N GLY A 147 17.77 16.75 11.00
CA GLY A 147 17.57 17.53 12.21
C GLY A 147 16.15 17.44 12.79
N GLY A 148 15.77 18.43 13.59
CA GLY A 148 14.52 18.47 14.35
C GLY A 148 13.22 18.55 13.53
N ALA A 149 13.33 18.52 12.22
CA ALA A 149 12.16 18.47 11.31
C ALA A 149 11.65 17.04 11.06
N VAL A 150 12.23 16.04 11.73
CA VAL A 150 11.88 14.61 11.59
C VAL A 150 11.57 14.06 12.97
N VAL A 151 10.45 13.36 13.08
CA VAL A 151 10.06 12.62 14.31
C VAL A 151 10.90 11.35 14.39
N PRO A 152 11.48 10.98 15.53
CA PRO A 152 12.16 9.70 15.69
C PRO A 152 11.20 8.54 15.47
N ALA A 153 11.55 7.62 14.58
CA ALA A 153 10.77 6.42 14.31
C ALA A 153 10.99 5.35 15.40
N SER A 154 9.93 4.65 15.73
CA SER A 154 9.92 3.39 16.47
C SER A 154 9.87 2.18 15.53
N ASP A 155 10.02 0.96 16.04
CA ASP A 155 9.87 -0.26 15.24
C ASP A 155 8.44 -0.41 14.68
N GLU A 156 7.43 0.05 15.41
CA GLU A 156 6.01 0.05 15.01
C GLU A 156 5.74 0.91 13.78
N ASP A 157 6.49 1.99 13.59
CA ASP A 157 6.34 2.89 12.44
C ASP A 157 6.60 2.16 11.12
N TYR A 158 7.47 1.15 11.11
CA TYR A 158 7.77 0.35 9.91
C TYR A 158 6.71 -0.73 9.63
N TYR A 159 5.84 -1.08 10.59
CA TYR A 159 4.69 -1.97 10.38
C TYR A 159 3.41 -1.22 10.03
N THR A 160 3.42 0.12 10.14
CA THR A 160 2.21 0.92 10.10
C THR A 160 1.85 1.32 8.67
N GLU A 161 0.65 0.97 8.23
CA GLU A 161 -0.03 1.60 7.10
C GLU A 161 -0.70 2.88 7.59
N TYR A 162 -0.07 4.03 7.38
CA TYR A 162 -0.56 5.32 7.91
C TYR A 162 -1.83 5.79 7.23
N ASN A 163 -1.99 5.52 5.92
CA ASN A 163 -3.10 6.03 5.13
C ASN A 163 -3.21 7.57 5.15
N ASP A 164 -2.12 8.26 5.44
CA ASP A 164 -2.04 9.71 5.66
C ASP A 164 -0.70 10.24 5.11
N TYR A 165 -0.51 11.55 5.19
CA TYR A 165 0.74 12.24 4.83
C TYR A 165 1.83 12.02 5.90
N ILE A 166 2.12 10.75 6.20
CA ILE A 166 3.19 10.30 7.10
C ILE A 166 4.02 9.26 6.35
N LEU A 167 5.35 9.33 6.46
CA LEU A 167 6.28 8.42 5.81
C LEU A 167 7.37 8.01 6.77
N ALA A 168 7.54 6.70 7.02
CA ALA A 168 8.68 6.17 7.73
C ALA A 168 9.94 6.23 6.84
N VAL A 169 11.11 6.55 7.42
CA VAL A 169 12.36 6.69 6.68
C VAL A 169 13.49 5.98 7.40
N LYS A 170 14.19 5.08 6.71
CA LYS A 170 15.36 4.40 7.25
C LYS A 170 16.53 4.46 6.29
N VAL A 171 17.72 4.73 6.84
CA VAL A 171 18.99 4.59 6.13
C VAL A 171 19.46 3.15 6.29
N VAL A 172 19.85 2.52 5.17
CA VAL A 172 20.32 1.12 5.10
C VAL A 172 21.72 1.06 4.49
N ALA A 173 22.48 0.04 4.85
CA ALA A 173 23.87 -0.11 4.44
C ALA A 173 24.03 -0.75 3.05
N SER A 174 23.04 -1.50 2.58
CA SER A 174 23.10 -2.26 1.33
C SER A 174 21.71 -2.61 0.80
N VAL A 175 21.66 -3.11 -0.45
CA VAL A 175 20.45 -3.69 -1.02
C VAL A 175 19.97 -4.92 -0.23
N ASP A 176 20.89 -5.69 0.36
CA ASP A 176 20.54 -6.84 1.20
C ASP A 176 19.76 -6.42 2.45
N GLU A 177 20.25 -5.40 3.16
CA GLU A 177 19.54 -4.86 4.32
C GLU A 177 18.18 -4.27 3.94
N ALA A 178 18.08 -3.65 2.75
CA ALA A 178 16.80 -3.16 2.25
C ALA A 178 15.82 -4.31 2.00
N ILE A 179 16.27 -5.39 1.36
CA ILE A 179 15.45 -6.58 1.09
C ILE A 179 14.99 -7.24 2.40
N GLU A 180 15.90 -7.42 3.37
CA GLU A 180 15.56 -7.97 4.69
C GLU A 180 14.52 -7.11 5.40
N HIS A 181 14.69 -5.79 5.38
CA HIS A 181 13.74 -4.86 5.97
C HIS A 181 12.37 -4.96 5.29
N ILE A 182 12.32 -4.87 3.97
CA ILE A 182 11.07 -4.94 3.21
C ILE A 182 10.35 -6.26 3.48
N ASN A 183 11.02 -7.40 3.35
CA ASN A 183 10.39 -8.70 3.58
C ASN A 183 9.93 -8.92 5.02
N LYS A 184 10.52 -8.20 5.99
CA LYS A 184 10.07 -8.23 7.39
C LYS A 184 8.80 -7.41 7.62
N TYR A 185 8.69 -6.23 7.00
CA TYR A 185 7.67 -5.24 7.35
C TYR A 185 6.56 -5.09 6.32
N ASN A 186 6.76 -5.56 5.09
CA ASN A 186 5.78 -5.42 4.02
C ASN A 186 4.52 -6.27 4.26
N THR A 187 3.49 -5.92 3.53
CA THR A 187 2.22 -6.67 3.45
C THR A 187 2.07 -7.42 2.13
N LYS A 188 3.18 -7.60 1.41
CA LYS A 188 3.27 -8.31 0.13
C LYS A 188 2.46 -7.66 -1.00
N HIS A 189 2.31 -6.33 -0.95
CA HIS A 189 1.52 -5.60 -1.94
C HIS A 189 2.38 -5.08 -3.10
N SER A 190 3.06 -3.95 -2.92
CA SER A 190 3.81 -3.28 -4.00
C SER A 190 5.10 -2.67 -3.47
N GLU A 191 6.23 -3.05 -4.05
CA GLU A 191 7.55 -2.63 -3.61
C GLU A 191 8.36 -2.07 -4.78
N ALA A 192 9.24 -1.11 -4.55
CA ALA A 192 10.03 -0.50 -5.60
C ALA A 192 11.49 -0.26 -5.21
N ILE A 193 12.40 -0.42 -6.15
CA ILE A 193 13.79 0.04 -6.07
C ILE A 193 14.03 1.13 -7.10
N VAL A 194 14.74 2.18 -6.71
CA VAL A 194 15.27 3.19 -7.64
C VAL A 194 16.78 2.99 -7.75
N THR A 195 17.26 2.51 -8.89
CA THR A 195 18.67 2.18 -9.11
C THR A 195 19.06 2.27 -10.59
N LYS A 196 20.36 2.48 -10.85
CA LYS A 196 20.99 2.32 -12.16
C LYS A 196 21.85 1.04 -12.22
N ASP A 197 21.92 0.27 -11.14
CA ASP A 197 22.65 -0.98 -11.06
C ASP A 197 21.76 -2.15 -11.46
N TYR A 198 22.08 -2.77 -12.60
CA TYR A 198 21.29 -3.91 -13.11
C TYR A 198 21.33 -5.11 -12.16
N ALA A 199 22.48 -5.37 -11.51
CA ALA A 199 22.60 -6.51 -10.60
C ALA A 199 21.74 -6.31 -9.34
N ASN A 200 21.75 -5.09 -8.75
CA ASN A 200 20.89 -4.77 -7.62
C ASN A 200 19.41 -4.77 -8.02
N ALA A 201 19.06 -4.26 -9.21
CA ALA A 201 17.69 -4.32 -9.72
C ALA A 201 17.19 -5.77 -9.82
N GLN A 202 17.98 -6.65 -10.46
CA GLN A 202 17.59 -8.05 -10.62
C GLN A 202 17.50 -8.78 -9.27
N LYS A 203 18.48 -8.54 -8.38
CA LYS A 203 18.47 -9.11 -7.03
C LYS A 203 17.22 -8.70 -6.24
N PHE A 204 16.84 -7.43 -6.34
CA PHE A 204 15.64 -6.91 -5.70
C PHE A 204 14.38 -7.58 -6.24
N LEU A 205 14.23 -7.66 -7.57
CA LEU A 205 13.11 -8.34 -8.22
C LEU A 205 12.96 -9.80 -7.81
N ASP A 206 14.09 -10.53 -7.70
CA ASP A 206 14.11 -11.96 -7.39
C ASP A 206 13.89 -12.25 -5.89
N SER A 207 14.17 -11.28 -5.01
CA SER A 207 14.24 -11.51 -3.56
C SER A 207 13.09 -10.90 -2.76
N ILE A 208 12.32 -9.97 -3.33
CA ILE A 208 11.18 -9.35 -2.66
C ILE A 208 9.94 -10.23 -2.79
N ASP A 209 9.35 -10.58 -1.65
CA ASP A 209 8.09 -11.32 -1.58
C ASP A 209 6.90 -10.33 -1.59
N ALA A 210 6.48 -9.93 -2.79
CA ALA A 210 5.34 -9.05 -3.01
C ALA A 210 4.64 -9.34 -4.34
N ALA A 211 3.36 -8.94 -4.44
CA ALA A 211 2.55 -9.15 -5.64
C ALA A 211 3.07 -8.32 -6.84
N ALA A 212 3.60 -7.13 -6.58
CA ALA A 212 4.17 -6.26 -7.60
C ALA A 212 5.51 -5.69 -7.14
N VAL A 213 6.56 -5.87 -7.94
CA VAL A 213 7.91 -5.36 -7.64
C VAL A 213 8.41 -4.55 -8.83
N TYR A 214 8.82 -3.32 -8.58
CA TYR A 214 9.18 -2.35 -9.61
C TYR A 214 10.63 -1.92 -9.55
N VAL A 215 11.20 -1.63 -10.71
CA VAL A 215 12.49 -0.96 -10.86
C VAL A 215 12.25 0.41 -11.46
N THR A 216 12.65 1.46 -10.73
CA THR A 216 12.61 2.86 -11.16
C THR A 216 11.22 3.31 -11.60
N ALA A 217 10.21 2.86 -10.87
CA ALA A 217 8.82 3.26 -11.01
C ALA A 217 8.16 3.45 -9.63
N SER A 218 7.08 4.21 -9.59
CA SER A 218 6.28 4.41 -8.37
C SER A 218 5.45 3.16 -8.05
N THR A 219 5.26 2.87 -6.77
CA THR A 219 4.33 1.82 -6.31
C THR A 219 2.89 2.09 -6.74
N ARG A 220 2.56 3.38 -7.04
CA ARG A 220 1.26 3.80 -7.61
C ARG A 220 1.00 3.26 -9.01
N PHE A 221 2.00 2.68 -9.65
CA PHE A 221 1.86 2.06 -10.97
C PHE A 221 0.99 0.79 -10.94
N THR A 222 0.85 0.14 -9.81
CA THR A 222 -0.10 -0.98 -9.61
C THR A 222 -1.53 -0.46 -9.75
N ASP A 223 -2.23 -0.93 -10.77
CA ASP A 223 -3.56 -0.47 -11.17
C ASP A 223 -4.39 -1.64 -11.68
N GLY A 224 -5.62 -1.77 -11.15
CA GLY A 224 -6.52 -2.87 -11.49
C GLY A 224 -7.03 -2.85 -12.92
N GLU A 225 -7.05 -1.69 -13.57
CA GLU A 225 -7.50 -1.56 -14.95
C GLU A 225 -6.39 -1.93 -15.93
N LEU A 226 -5.18 -1.39 -15.73
CA LEU A 226 -4.06 -1.60 -16.66
C LEU A 226 -3.35 -2.93 -16.45
N PHE A 227 -3.25 -3.42 -15.22
CA PHE A 227 -2.52 -4.64 -14.87
C PHE A 227 -3.42 -5.81 -14.50
N GLY A 228 -4.72 -5.58 -14.31
CA GLY A 228 -5.67 -6.63 -13.94
C GLY A 228 -5.48 -7.19 -12.52
N LEU A 229 -4.97 -6.37 -11.61
CA LEU A 229 -4.68 -6.74 -10.21
C LEU A 229 -5.79 -6.32 -9.25
#